data_f9686ba0b422d6285d3714662db44a59
#
_entry.id   f9686ba0b422d6285d3714662db44a59
#
_cell.length_a   1.000
_cell.length_b   1.000
_cell.length_c   1.000
_cell.angle_alpha   90.00
_cell.angle_beta   90.00
_cell.angle_gamma   90.00
#
_symmetry.space_group_name_H-M   'P 1'
#
loop_
_entity.id
_entity.type
_entity.pdbx_description
1 polymer ?
#
loop_
_entity_poly.entity_id
_entity_poly.type
_entity_poly.pdbx_seq_one_letter_code
_entity_poly.pdbx_strand_id
1 'polypeptide(L)'
;MPHTRPEEGCYEIDFATAYPLAEAAEVALEDYARALTRAKSAEAVRADDDPATVRGVHVCGLGMTLTPALLRDLEDFARSLVMGTGGGGLGWS
;
A
#
# COMPACT_ATOMS: atom_id res chain seq x y z
N MET A 1 -6.90 3.55 -31.88
CA MET A 1 -7.26 3.96 -30.55
C MET A 1 -6.59 3.09 -29.50
N PRO A 2 -5.73 3.66 -28.76
CA PRO A 2 -5.03 2.86 -27.76
C PRO A 2 -5.97 2.42 -26.67
N HIS A 3 -5.76 1.23 -26.24
CA HIS A 3 -6.50 0.66 -25.12
C HIS A 3 -5.56 0.40 -24.00
N THR A 4 -5.97 0.79 -22.82
CA THR A 4 -5.21 0.46 -21.65
C THR A 4 -5.55 -0.96 -21.27
N ARG A 5 -4.58 -1.83 -21.35
CA ARG A 5 -4.80 -3.19 -20.89
C ARG A 5 -4.77 -3.22 -19.37
N PRO A 6 -5.49 -4.15 -18.75
CA PRO A 6 -5.47 -4.20 -17.29
C PRO A 6 -4.06 -4.27 -16.72
N GLU A 7 -3.19 -5.05 -17.35
CA GLU A 7 -1.84 -5.20 -16.83
C GLU A 7 -0.98 -3.97 -17.06
N GLU A 8 -1.46 -3.04 -17.90
CA GLU A 8 -0.73 -1.81 -18.17
C GLU A 8 -1.35 -0.61 -17.49
N GLY A 9 -2.51 -0.80 -16.90
CA GLY A 9 -3.19 0.28 -16.23
C GLY A 9 -2.65 0.53 -14.84
N CYS A 10 -3.02 1.65 -14.31
CA CYS A 10 -2.68 2.00 -12.94
C CYS A 10 -3.96 2.12 -12.13
N TYR A 11 -3.87 1.73 -10.88
CA TYR A 11 -5.02 1.74 -9.97
C TYR A 11 -4.60 2.35 -8.65
N GLU A 12 -5.51 3.07 -8.04
CA GLU A 12 -5.25 3.62 -6.72
C GLU A 12 -6.08 2.84 -5.71
N ILE A 13 -5.39 2.23 -4.75
CA ILE A 13 -6.04 1.46 -3.70
C ILE A 13 -6.16 2.37 -2.50
N ASP A 14 -7.39 2.73 -2.14
CA ASP A 14 -7.63 3.63 -1.02
C ASP A 14 -7.92 2.83 0.24
N PHE A 15 -7.26 3.22 1.34
CA PHE A 15 -7.52 2.62 2.65
C PHE A 15 -8.74 3.28 3.27
N ALA A 16 -9.35 2.59 4.22
CA ALA A 16 -10.50 3.14 4.94
C ALA A 16 -10.09 4.38 5.72
N THR A 17 -8.83 4.44 6.17
CA THR A 17 -8.32 5.59 6.88
C THR A 17 -6.84 5.73 6.52
N ALA A 18 -6.27 6.89 6.87
CA ALA A 18 -4.85 7.10 6.62
C ALA A 18 -4.06 6.61 7.83
N TYR A 19 -2.88 6.07 7.56
CA TYR A 19 -2.01 5.49 8.59
C TYR A 19 -0.70 6.27 8.66
N PRO A 20 -0.26 6.64 9.87
CA PRO A 20 1.02 7.34 10.01
C PRO A 20 2.16 6.34 9.81
N LEU A 21 2.85 6.48 8.71
CA LEU A 21 3.92 5.56 8.35
C LEU A 21 5.22 6.32 8.15
N ALA A 22 6.28 5.85 8.81
CA ALA A 22 7.61 6.38 8.58
C ALA A 22 8.12 5.90 7.21
N GLU A 23 9.21 6.50 6.77
CA GLU A 23 9.75 6.19 5.45
C GLU A 23 10.05 4.70 5.28
N ALA A 24 10.65 4.10 6.30
CA ALA A 24 10.97 2.67 6.21
C ALA A 24 9.72 1.82 6.10
N ALA A 25 8.67 2.20 6.83
CA ALA A 25 7.41 1.48 6.77
C ALA A 25 6.74 1.68 5.41
N GLU A 26 6.87 2.88 4.86
CA GLU A 26 6.32 3.16 3.54
C GLU A 26 6.96 2.25 2.48
N VAL A 27 8.27 2.09 2.53
CA VAL A 27 8.95 1.22 1.59
C VAL A 27 8.48 -0.23 1.74
N ALA A 28 8.31 -0.68 2.98
CA ALA A 28 7.83 -2.03 3.23
C ALA A 28 6.42 -2.22 2.66
N LEU A 29 5.57 -1.21 2.82
CA LEU A 29 4.21 -1.27 2.29
C LEU A 29 4.23 -1.34 0.77
N GLU A 30 5.07 -0.53 0.13
CA GLU A 30 5.17 -0.53 -1.31
C GLU A 30 5.64 -1.89 -1.83
N ASP A 31 6.63 -2.48 -1.18
CA ASP A 31 7.13 -3.78 -1.58
C ASP A 31 6.06 -4.86 -1.41
N TYR A 32 5.33 -4.80 -0.30
CA TYR A 32 4.27 -5.76 -0.05
C TYR A 32 3.15 -5.62 -1.08
N ALA A 33 2.78 -4.39 -1.38
CA ALA A 33 1.72 -4.14 -2.36
C ALA A 33 2.12 -4.65 -3.74
N ARG A 34 3.37 -4.40 -4.12
CA ARG A 34 3.86 -4.87 -5.41
C ARG A 34 3.84 -6.38 -5.49
N ALA A 35 4.29 -7.06 -4.45
CA ALA A 35 4.30 -8.51 -4.44
C ALA A 35 2.89 -9.09 -4.39
N LEU A 36 2.03 -8.49 -3.60
CA LEU A 36 0.67 -8.99 -3.39
C LEU A 36 -0.16 -8.87 -4.67
N THR A 37 -0.01 -7.78 -5.39
CA THR A 37 -0.77 -7.52 -6.61
C THR A 37 -0.01 -7.96 -7.86
N ARG A 38 1.24 -8.36 -7.70
CA ARG A 38 2.13 -8.70 -8.80
C ARG A 38 2.24 -7.54 -9.78
N ALA A 39 2.21 -6.33 -9.25
CA ALA A 39 2.32 -5.13 -10.06
C ALA A 39 3.77 -4.88 -10.42
N LYS A 40 3.97 -4.15 -11.50
CA LYS A 40 5.31 -3.76 -11.90
C LYS A 40 5.84 -2.65 -11.01
N SER A 41 4.95 -1.82 -10.47
CA SER A 41 5.36 -0.76 -9.58
C SER A 41 4.25 -0.50 -8.57
N ALA A 42 4.65 -0.01 -7.41
CA ALA A 42 3.71 0.36 -6.35
C ALA A 42 4.30 1.54 -5.58
N GLU A 43 3.45 2.53 -5.33
CA GLU A 43 3.88 3.74 -4.63
C GLU A 43 2.86 4.08 -3.57
N ALA A 44 3.32 4.34 -2.35
CA ALA A 44 2.42 4.79 -1.30
C ALA A 44 1.94 6.19 -1.62
N VAL A 45 0.66 6.45 -1.34
CA VAL A 45 0.04 7.75 -1.58
C VAL A 45 -0.22 8.40 -0.24
N ARG A 46 0.37 9.57 -0.03
CA ARG A 46 0.21 10.27 1.22
C ARG A 46 -1.00 11.17 1.18
N ALA A 47 -1.60 11.41 2.35
CA ALA A 47 -2.77 12.25 2.44
C ALA A 47 -2.38 13.70 2.20
N ASP A 48 -3.24 14.44 1.49
CA ASP A 48 -2.96 15.83 1.16
C ASP A 48 -2.92 16.71 2.39
N ASP A 49 -3.84 16.44 3.33
CA ASP A 49 -3.95 17.28 4.53
C ASP A 49 -3.01 16.82 5.63
N ASP A 50 -2.35 15.68 5.46
CA ASP A 50 -1.42 15.19 6.48
C ASP A 50 -0.37 14.31 5.82
N PRO A 51 0.70 14.93 5.30
CA PRO A 51 1.73 14.15 4.56
C PRO A 51 2.46 13.13 5.41
N ALA A 52 2.26 13.14 6.72
CA ALA A 52 2.86 12.10 7.56
C ALA A 52 2.09 10.80 7.50
N THR A 53 0.91 10.80 6.87
CA THR A 53 0.08 9.61 6.79
C THR A 53 -0.04 9.13 5.35
N VAL A 54 -0.26 7.82 5.20
CA VAL A 54 -0.45 7.18 3.91
C VAL A 54 -1.91 6.76 3.80
N ARG A 55 -2.59 7.23 2.76
CA ARG A 55 -4.01 6.93 2.57
C ARG A 55 -4.27 5.81 1.58
N GLY A 56 -3.25 5.33 0.92
CA GLY A 56 -3.44 4.27 -0.05
C GLY A 56 -2.16 3.95 -0.78
N VAL A 57 -2.31 3.16 -1.84
CA VAL A 57 -1.18 2.76 -2.66
C VAL A 57 -1.57 2.85 -4.12
N HIS A 58 -0.69 3.40 -4.93
CA HIS A 58 -0.87 3.48 -6.38
C HIS A 58 -0.07 2.37 -7.02
N VAL A 59 -0.74 1.46 -7.72
CA VAL A 59 -0.08 0.31 -8.34
C VAL A 59 -0.29 0.35 -9.85
N CYS A 60 0.72 -0.05 -10.58
CA CYS A 60 0.68 -0.09 -12.03
C CYS A 60 1.18 -1.43 -12.55
N GLY A 61 0.59 -1.86 -13.66
CA GLY A 61 1.02 -3.09 -14.29
C GLY A 61 0.68 -4.32 -13.47
N LEU A 62 -0.58 -4.42 -13.09
CA LEU A 62 -1.03 -5.54 -12.24
C LEU A 62 -0.85 -6.87 -12.95
N GLY A 63 -0.46 -7.87 -12.19
CA GLY A 63 -0.36 -9.23 -12.69
C GLY A 63 -1.53 -10.10 -12.30
N MET A 64 -2.51 -9.51 -11.62
CA MET A 64 -3.68 -10.26 -11.19
C MET A 64 -4.81 -9.29 -10.93
N THR A 65 -6.01 -9.84 -10.78
CA THR A 65 -7.20 -9.05 -10.52
C THR A 65 -7.25 -8.65 -9.05
N LEU A 66 -7.59 -7.39 -8.79
CA LEU A 66 -7.78 -6.93 -7.43
C LEU A 66 -9.10 -7.46 -6.89
N THR A 67 -9.07 -8.01 -5.69
CA THR A 67 -10.26 -8.53 -5.03
C THR A 67 -10.40 -7.85 -3.68
N PRO A 68 -11.63 -7.84 -3.12
CA PRO A 68 -11.81 -7.24 -1.79
C PRO A 68 -10.91 -7.89 -0.73
N ALA A 69 -10.71 -9.19 -0.81
CA ALA A 69 -9.85 -9.88 0.16
C ALA A 69 -8.41 -9.39 0.04
N LEU A 70 -7.95 -9.17 -1.19
CA LEU A 70 -6.60 -8.69 -1.42
C LEU A 70 -6.43 -7.26 -0.90
N LEU A 71 -7.42 -6.42 -1.13
CA LEU A 71 -7.37 -5.04 -0.66
C LEU A 71 -7.37 -4.98 0.86
N ARG A 72 -8.15 -5.84 1.49
CA ARG A 72 -8.17 -5.92 2.95
C ARG A 72 -6.83 -6.39 3.50
N ASP A 73 -6.23 -7.37 2.82
CA ASP A 73 -4.92 -7.88 3.23
C ASP A 73 -3.89 -6.75 3.21
N LEU A 74 -3.93 -5.94 2.16
CA LEU A 74 -2.99 -4.84 2.04
C LEU A 74 -3.19 -3.81 3.15
N GLU A 75 -4.44 -3.48 3.45
CA GLU A 75 -4.70 -2.51 4.51
C GLU A 75 -4.32 -3.08 5.87
N ASP A 76 -4.55 -4.38 6.09
CA ASP A 76 -4.14 -5.00 7.34
C ASP A 76 -2.63 -4.92 7.51
N PHE A 77 -1.90 -5.08 6.43
CA PHE A 77 -0.45 -4.96 6.50
C PHE A 77 -0.04 -3.54 6.87
N ALA A 78 -0.70 -2.54 6.27
CA ALA A 78 -0.40 -1.15 6.60
C ALA A 78 -0.67 -0.88 8.08
N ARG A 79 -1.78 -1.40 8.59
CA ARG A 79 -2.12 -1.22 9.99
C ARG A 79 -1.08 -1.87 10.90
N SER A 80 -0.58 -3.03 10.50
CA SER A 80 0.41 -3.72 11.30
C SER A 80 1.74 -2.96 11.33
N LEU A 81 2.04 -2.24 10.26
CA LEU A 81 3.26 -1.43 10.24
C LEU A 81 3.19 -0.30 11.25
N VAL A 82 2.01 0.31 11.40
CA VAL A 82 1.84 1.35 12.40
C VAL A 82 2.08 0.78 13.78
N MET A 83 1.44 -0.34 14.07
CA MET A 83 1.57 -0.96 15.39
C MET A 83 2.99 -1.44 15.62
N GLY A 84 3.62 -2.00 14.59
CA GLY A 84 4.97 -2.49 14.71
C GLY A 84 5.96 -1.38 15.00
N THR A 85 5.82 -0.26 14.28
CA THR A 85 6.75 0.85 14.50
C THR A 85 6.48 1.55 15.83
N GLY A 86 5.23 1.57 16.26
CA GLY A 86 4.90 2.18 17.55
C GLY A 86 5.33 1.30 18.69
N GLY A 87 5.17 0.04 18.54
CA GLY A 87 5.52 -0.91 19.53
C GLY A 87 6.99 -1.10 19.61
N GLY A 88 7.62 -0.77 18.63
CA GLY A 88 8.96 -0.84 18.67
C GLY A 88 9.29 -1.96 19.32
N GLY A 89 9.17 -2.02 19.09
CA GLY A 89 9.57 -2.62 19.52
C GLY A 89 9.95 -2.94 20.63
N LEU A 90 9.86 -2.71 21.00
CA LEU A 90 10.22 -3.00 21.91
C LEU A 90 9.93 -3.87 22.42
N GLY A 91 9.48 -3.72 22.28
CA GLY A 91 9.17 -4.42 22.75
C GLY A 91 9.41 -5.63 22.91
N TRP A 92 9.64 -6.03 22.85
CA TRP A 92 9.98 -7.08 23.03
C TRP A 92 10.87 -7.29 23.06
N SER A 93 10.78 -6.52 23.12
CA SER A 93 11.56 -6.59 23.19
C SER A 93 11.79 -6.99 23.53
#